data_a3705e107a858465dc0b2d7efb31e25e
#
_entry.id   a3705e107a858465dc0b2d7efb31e25e
#
_cell.length_a   1.000
_cell.length_b   1.000
_cell.length_c   1.000
_cell.angle_alpha   90.00
_cell.angle_beta   90.00
_cell.angle_gamma   90.00
#
_symmetry.space_group_name_H-M   'P 1'
#
loop_
_entity.id
_entity.type
_entity.pdbx_description
1 polymer ?
#
loop_
_entity_poly.entity_id
_entity_poly.type
_entity_poly.pdbx_seq_one_letter_code
_entity_poly.pdbx_strand_id
1 'polypeptide(L)'
;ETAKTAAALRDMALNDDAIHRFVREDSATREILQEECETAKSEALKDLLPYGFAIHHAGLARADRTLVEDLFADRHVQVLCSTATLAWGVNLPAHTVIIKGTQVYSPEQGRWVELSPLDVVQMLGRAGRPQYDAEGEGIVITKHSELQYYLSLMNQQLPVESQLVKHLPDHLNAEVALGTVRDVRDAAAWLAYTYLYVRALRAPERYGAAAGRDAD
;
A
#
# COMPACT_ATOMS: atom_id res chain seq x y z
N GLU A 1 -0.98 15.27 5.99
CA GLU A 1 -2.26 14.69 5.54
C GLU A 1 -2.77 13.60 6.50
N THR A 2 -1.95 12.59 6.88
CA THR A 2 -2.39 11.50 7.77
C THR A 2 -2.92 12.01 9.10
N ALA A 3 -2.17 12.87 9.81
CA ALA A 3 -2.60 13.46 11.09
C ALA A 3 -3.88 14.29 10.96
N LYS A 4 -4.02 15.10 9.90
CA LYS A 4 -5.25 15.88 9.66
C LYS A 4 -6.46 14.97 9.45
N THR A 5 -6.28 13.88 8.69
CA THR A 5 -7.37 12.92 8.45
C THR A 5 -7.76 12.20 9.75
N ALA A 6 -6.76 11.71 10.51
CA ALA A 6 -7.03 11.02 11.77
C ALA A 6 -7.73 11.92 12.80
N ALA A 7 -7.27 13.18 12.94
CA ALA A 7 -7.90 14.16 13.82
C ALA A 7 -9.34 14.47 13.39
N ALA A 8 -9.58 14.68 12.10
CA ALA A 8 -10.93 14.93 11.60
C ALA A 8 -11.88 13.75 11.87
N LEU A 9 -11.42 12.50 11.68
CA LEU A 9 -12.22 11.32 11.98
C LEU A 9 -12.51 11.17 13.48
N ARG A 10 -11.52 11.43 14.35
CA ARG A 10 -11.70 11.47 15.80
C ARG A 10 -12.74 12.53 16.20
N ASP A 11 -12.60 13.74 15.67
CA ASP A 11 -13.50 14.85 15.99
C ASP A 11 -14.93 14.56 15.52
N MET A 12 -15.10 13.94 14.35
CA MET A 12 -16.41 13.45 13.89
C MET A 12 -16.98 12.40 14.85
N ALA A 13 -16.16 11.42 15.27
CA ALA A 13 -16.60 10.39 16.20
C ALA A 13 -17.01 10.95 17.57
N LEU A 14 -16.32 12.00 18.03
CA LEU A 14 -16.68 12.71 19.27
C LEU A 14 -18.00 13.50 19.11
N ASN A 15 -18.17 14.21 17.99
CA ASN A 15 -19.36 15.00 17.73
C ASN A 15 -20.61 14.11 17.55
N ASP A 16 -20.44 12.92 16.97
CA ASP A 16 -21.51 11.96 16.71
C ASP A 16 -21.76 11.00 17.91
N ASP A 17 -21.08 11.23 19.05
CA ASP A 17 -21.12 10.37 20.24
C ASP A 17 -20.78 8.90 19.93
N ALA A 18 -19.92 8.69 18.94
CA ALA A 18 -19.55 7.37 18.41
C ALA A 18 -18.19 6.87 18.90
N ILE A 19 -17.49 7.63 19.76
CA ILE A 19 -16.13 7.30 20.21
C ILE A 19 -16.05 5.95 20.93
N HIS A 20 -17.13 5.57 21.64
CA HIS A 20 -17.26 4.27 22.30
C HIS A 20 -17.14 3.06 21.36
N ARG A 21 -17.28 3.25 20.04
CA ARG A 21 -17.08 2.21 19.01
C ARG A 21 -15.59 1.94 18.76
N PHE A 22 -14.73 2.89 19.07
CA PHE A 22 -13.29 2.80 18.83
C PHE A 22 -12.50 2.48 20.11
N VAL A 23 -13.01 2.92 21.27
CA VAL A 23 -12.44 2.58 22.58
C VAL A 23 -13.57 2.19 23.53
N ARG A 24 -13.53 0.97 24.04
CA ARG A 24 -14.50 0.49 25.03
C ARG A 24 -14.12 1.01 26.40
N GLU A 25 -15.09 1.61 27.12
CA GLU A 25 -14.85 2.22 28.44
C GLU A 25 -14.45 1.22 29.53
N ASP A 26 -14.92 -0.01 29.42
CA ASP A 26 -14.74 -1.10 30.39
C ASP A 26 -13.59 -2.05 30.03
N SER A 27 -12.75 -1.71 29.05
CA SER A 27 -11.67 -2.56 28.58
C SER A 27 -10.30 -2.08 29.03
N ALA A 28 -9.38 -3.02 29.26
CA ALA A 28 -7.96 -2.76 29.49
C ALA A 28 -7.30 -1.95 28.35
N THR A 29 -7.92 -1.92 27.18
CA THR A 29 -7.47 -1.12 26.02
C THR A 29 -7.30 0.35 26.35
N ARG A 30 -8.20 0.92 27.14
CA ARG A 30 -8.12 2.34 27.51
C ARG A 30 -6.89 2.65 28.37
N GLU A 31 -6.61 1.79 29.33
CA GLU A 31 -5.43 1.92 30.21
C GLU A 31 -4.15 1.78 29.40
N ILE A 32 -4.09 0.76 28.53
CA ILE A 32 -2.94 0.51 27.63
C ILE A 32 -2.70 1.73 26.72
N LEU A 33 -3.74 2.25 26.08
CA LEU A 33 -3.60 3.41 25.19
C LEU A 33 -3.15 4.66 25.93
N GLN A 34 -3.54 4.85 27.20
CA GLN A 34 -3.09 5.95 28.03
C GLN A 34 -1.62 5.81 28.44
N GLU A 35 -1.20 4.63 28.88
CA GLU A 35 0.21 4.36 29.21
C GLU A 35 1.12 4.53 27.99
N GLU A 36 0.75 3.92 26.87
CA GLU A 36 1.55 3.96 25.65
C GLU A 36 1.59 5.34 25.00
N CYS A 37 0.54 6.15 25.19
CA CYS A 37 0.51 7.54 24.75
C CYS A 37 1.66 8.35 25.37
N GLU A 38 2.03 8.10 26.63
CA GLU A 38 3.13 8.81 27.31
C GLU A 38 4.49 8.46 26.71
N THR A 39 4.65 7.26 26.15
CA THR A 39 5.90 6.79 25.53
C THR A 39 6.11 7.36 24.13
N ALA A 40 5.03 7.74 23.44
CA ALA A 40 5.07 8.29 22.09
C ALA A 40 5.87 9.60 22.04
N LYS A 41 6.67 9.77 20.99
CA LYS A 41 7.45 11.00 20.74
C LYS A 41 6.68 12.01 19.91
N SER A 42 5.75 11.54 19.09
CA SER A 42 4.93 12.40 18.23
C SER A 42 3.75 12.96 19.00
N GLU A 43 3.63 14.28 19.08
CA GLU A 43 2.48 14.95 19.71
C GLU A 43 1.16 14.58 19.02
N ALA A 44 1.17 14.36 17.70
CA ALA A 44 -0.03 13.91 16.99
C ALA A 44 -0.47 12.50 17.42
N LEU A 45 0.45 11.61 17.78
CA LEU A 45 0.11 10.30 18.32
C LEU A 45 -0.44 10.41 19.74
N LYS A 46 0.15 11.25 20.60
CA LYS A 46 -0.35 11.49 21.95
C LYS A 46 -1.80 12.00 21.95
N ASP A 47 -2.14 12.83 20.97
CA ASP A 47 -3.48 13.38 20.81
C ASP A 47 -4.50 12.38 20.27
N LEU A 48 -4.07 11.36 19.54
CA LEU A 48 -4.94 10.41 18.84
C LEU A 48 -5.10 9.06 19.56
N LEU A 49 -4.02 8.54 20.15
CA LEU A 49 -4.01 7.21 20.78
C LEU A 49 -5.10 7.00 21.84
N PRO A 50 -5.36 7.95 22.75
CA PRO A 50 -6.39 7.78 23.77
C PRO A 50 -7.79 7.51 23.22
N TYR A 51 -8.01 7.83 21.95
CA TYR A 51 -9.29 7.66 21.25
C TYR A 51 -9.31 6.43 20.30
N GLY A 52 -8.26 5.61 20.29
CA GLY A 52 -8.16 4.43 19.42
C GLY A 52 -7.79 4.75 17.95
N PHE A 53 -7.28 5.96 17.70
CA PHE A 53 -6.80 6.41 16.40
C PHE A 53 -5.28 6.52 16.39
N ALA A 54 -4.67 6.22 15.27
CA ALA A 54 -3.24 6.40 15.08
C ALA A 54 -2.89 6.83 13.64
N ILE A 55 -1.64 7.23 13.47
CA ILE A 55 -1.06 7.58 12.17
C ILE A 55 0.19 6.75 11.93
N HIS A 56 0.48 6.47 10.65
CA HIS A 56 1.72 5.79 10.26
C HIS A 56 2.27 6.38 8.97
N HIS A 57 3.51 6.87 9.00
CA HIS A 57 4.22 7.40 7.84
C HIS A 57 5.73 7.42 8.09
N ALA A 58 6.52 7.53 7.03
CA ALA A 58 7.99 7.50 7.09
C ALA A 58 8.62 8.63 7.93
N GLY A 59 7.89 9.74 8.13
CA GLY A 59 8.36 10.87 8.96
C GLY A 59 8.23 10.65 10.47
N LEU A 60 7.58 9.58 10.93
CA LEU A 60 7.55 9.21 12.35
C LEU A 60 8.89 8.58 12.76
N ALA A 61 9.26 8.77 14.03
CA ALA A 61 10.36 8.04 14.64
C ALA A 61 10.12 6.53 14.55
N ARG A 62 11.19 5.74 14.47
CA ARG A 62 11.07 4.28 14.37
C ARG A 62 10.32 3.70 15.58
N ALA A 63 10.60 4.20 16.78
CA ALA A 63 9.92 3.78 18.00
C ALA A 63 8.40 4.00 17.92
N ASP A 64 7.96 5.19 17.46
CA ASP A 64 6.55 5.50 17.29
C ASP A 64 5.87 4.62 16.24
N ARG A 65 6.59 4.28 15.15
CA ARG A 65 6.05 3.36 14.13
C ARG A 65 5.83 1.97 14.70
N THR A 66 6.84 1.42 15.38
CA THR A 66 6.73 0.10 16.03
C THR A 66 5.60 0.08 17.06
N LEU A 67 5.52 1.10 17.90
CA LEU A 67 4.44 1.25 18.88
C LEU A 67 3.06 1.17 18.23
N VAL A 68 2.85 1.94 17.16
CA VAL A 68 1.57 1.97 16.43
C VAL A 68 1.29 0.63 15.75
N GLU A 69 2.32 -0.02 15.19
CA GLU A 69 2.21 -1.33 14.56
C GLU A 69 1.75 -2.39 15.57
N ASP A 70 2.35 -2.42 16.76
CA ASP A 70 2.00 -3.35 17.84
C ASP A 70 0.58 -3.09 18.36
N LEU A 71 0.25 -1.83 18.68
CA LEU A 71 -1.09 -1.45 19.16
C LEU A 71 -2.20 -1.75 18.13
N PHE A 72 -1.91 -1.63 16.84
CA PHE A 72 -2.87 -1.97 15.79
C PHE A 72 -3.01 -3.48 15.62
N ALA A 73 -1.89 -4.22 15.66
CA ALA A 73 -1.90 -5.68 15.60
C ALA A 73 -2.68 -6.30 16.76
N ASP A 74 -2.50 -5.76 17.97
CA ASP A 74 -3.20 -6.18 19.19
C ASP A 74 -4.64 -5.62 19.29
N ARG A 75 -5.06 -4.84 18.29
CA ARG A 75 -6.41 -4.27 18.18
C ARG A 75 -6.77 -3.27 19.27
N HIS A 76 -5.80 -2.64 19.89
CA HIS A 76 -6.02 -1.49 20.78
C HIS A 76 -6.32 -0.25 19.95
N VAL A 77 -5.60 -0.05 18.84
CA VAL A 77 -5.93 0.98 17.83
C VAL A 77 -6.90 0.38 16.82
N GLN A 78 -8.03 1.05 16.59
CA GLN A 78 -9.07 0.61 15.66
C GLN A 78 -8.98 1.32 14.30
N VAL A 79 -8.44 2.53 14.25
CA VAL A 79 -8.31 3.31 13.02
C VAL A 79 -6.87 3.76 12.82
N LEU A 80 -6.28 3.33 11.70
CA LEU A 80 -4.92 3.68 11.33
C LEU A 80 -4.90 4.48 10.02
N CYS A 81 -4.54 5.76 10.12
CA CYS A 81 -4.35 6.62 8.95
C CYS A 81 -2.90 6.58 8.49
N SER A 82 -2.63 5.97 7.35
CA SER A 82 -1.27 5.77 6.86
C SER A 82 -1.01 6.36 5.47
N THR A 83 0.26 6.48 5.13
CA THR A 83 0.69 6.66 3.75
C THR A 83 0.76 5.32 3.02
N ALA A 84 0.81 5.34 1.70
CA ALA A 84 0.91 4.15 0.85
C ALA A 84 2.07 3.20 1.23
N THR A 85 3.12 3.74 1.83
CA THR A 85 4.30 2.96 2.24
C THR A 85 4.01 1.85 3.24
N LEU A 86 2.93 1.94 4.02
CA LEU A 86 2.51 0.87 4.93
C LEU A 86 2.19 -0.43 4.18
N ALA A 87 1.56 -0.32 3.01
CA ALA A 87 1.18 -1.47 2.20
C ALA A 87 2.38 -2.33 1.76
N TRP A 88 3.56 -1.72 1.60
CA TRP A 88 4.78 -2.36 1.13
C TRP A 88 5.71 -2.87 2.24
N GLY A 89 5.75 -2.15 3.37
CA GLY A 89 6.79 -2.34 4.38
C GLY A 89 6.39 -3.18 5.58
N VAL A 90 5.10 -3.31 5.87
CA VAL A 90 4.61 -3.93 7.11
C VAL A 90 3.44 -4.87 6.81
N ASN A 91 3.39 -5.99 7.52
CA ASN A 91 2.27 -6.92 7.41
C ASN A 91 1.22 -6.65 8.50
N LEU A 92 0.44 -5.59 8.30
CA LEU A 92 -0.66 -5.21 9.20
C LEU A 92 -2.00 -5.33 8.45
N PRO A 93 -2.66 -6.48 8.52
CA PRO A 93 -3.98 -6.63 7.91
C PRO A 93 -5.06 -5.93 8.75
N ALA A 94 -6.04 -5.35 8.06
CA ALA A 94 -7.22 -4.72 8.64
C ALA A 94 -8.48 -5.38 8.11
N HIS A 95 -9.61 -5.29 8.82
CA HIS A 95 -10.89 -5.76 8.27
C HIS A 95 -11.27 -4.94 7.02
N THR A 96 -11.24 -3.63 7.14
CA THR A 96 -11.57 -2.70 6.06
C THR A 96 -10.37 -1.84 5.69
N VAL A 97 -10.09 -1.70 4.41
CA VAL A 97 -9.08 -0.80 3.85
C VAL A 97 -9.77 0.27 3.00
N ILE A 98 -9.49 1.53 3.29
CA ILE A 98 -10.03 2.67 2.55
C ILE A 98 -8.89 3.41 1.86
N ILE A 99 -8.88 3.40 0.53
CA ILE A 99 -7.97 4.21 -0.28
C ILE A 99 -8.62 5.58 -0.48
N LYS A 100 -8.15 6.58 0.29
CA LYS A 100 -8.67 7.94 0.26
C LYS A 100 -8.04 8.74 -0.86
N GLY A 101 -8.58 8.61 -2.06
CA GLY A 101 -8.05 9.23 -3.28
C GLY A 101 -6.99 8.38 -3.95
N THR A 102 -6.96 8.48 -5.26
CA THR A 102 -6.16 7.62 -6.14
C THR A 102 -5.01 8.36 -6.81
N GLN A 103 -4.79 9.63 -6.48
CA GLN A 103 -3.72 10.44 -7.06
C GLN A 103 -2.55 10.61 -6.09
N VAL A 104 -1.34 10.46 -6.62
CA VAL A 104 -0.08 10.75 -5.93
C VAL A 104 0.74 11.77 -6.73
N TYR A 105 1.50 12.60 -6.02
CA TYR A 105 2.42 13.51 -6.70
C TYR A 105 3.67 12.74 -7.14
N SER A 106 3.98 12.77 -8.44
CA SER A 106 5.20 12.22 -9.01
C SER A 106 6.26 13.31 -9.14
N PRO A 107 7.32 13.30 -8.34
CA PRO A 107 8.43 14.26 -8.48
C PRO A 107 9.11 14.19 -9.85
N GLU A 108 9.20 12.99 -10.44
CA GLU A 108 9.81 12.76 -11.75
C GLU A 108 9.05 13.44 -12.88
N GLN A 109 7.70 13.45 -12.77
CA GLN A 109 6.83 14.06 -13.77
C GLN A 109 6.40 15.48 -13.41
N GLY A 110 6.69 15.95 -12.19
CA GLY A 110 6.28 17.26 -11.68
C GLY A 110 4.76 17.46 -11.60
N ARG A 111 3.97 16.38 -11.55
CA ARG A 111 2.51 16.43 -11.57
C ARG A 111 1.87 15.33 -10.73
N TRP A 112 0.57 15.48 -10.46
CA TRP A 112 -0.26 14.43 -9.90
C TRP A 112 -0.53 13.34 -10.94
N VAL A 113 -0.33 12.10 -10.56
CA VAL A 113 -0.57 10.90 -11.37
C VAL A 113 -1.49 9.94 -10.64
N GLU A 114 -2.22 9.11 -11.36
CA GLU A 114 -3.02 8.05 -10.75
C GLU A 114 -2.12 6.96 -10.16
N LEU A 115 -2.57 6.34 -9.07
CA LEU A 115 -1.93 5.18 -8.48
C LEU A 115 -1.80 4.06 -9.51
N SER A 116 -0.68 3.38 -9.50
CA SER A 116 -0.53 2.21 -10.36
C SER A 116 -1.48 1.08 -9.94
N PRO A 117 -1.87 0.20 -10.87
CA PRO A 117 -2.67 -1.00 -10.54
C PRO A 117 -2.05 -1.81 -9.41
N LEU A 118 -0.73 -1.92 -9.39
CA LEU A 118 0.00 -2.68 -8.40
C LEU A 118 -0.14 -2.05 -7.00
N ASP A 119 -0.04 -0.73 -6.88
CA ASP A 119 -0.22 -0.02 -5.62
C ASP A 119 -1.61 -0.25 -5.04
N VAL A 120 -2.64 -0.13 -5.88
CA VAL A 120 -4.04 -0.34 -5.45
C VAL A 120 -4.25 -1.78 -4.99
N VAL A 121 -3.80 -2.77 -5.74
CA VAL A 121 -3.91 -4.19 -5.37
C VAL A 121 -3.14 -4.49 -4.08
N GLN A 122 -1.95 -3.92 -3.88
CA GLN A 122 -1.16 -4.07 -2.66
C GLN A 122 -1.86 -3.47 -1.44
N MET A 123 -2.47 -2.28 -1.59
CA MET A 123 -3.24 -1.66 -0.53
C MET A 123 -4.49 -2.48 -0.19
N LEU A 124 -5.27 -2.87 -1.19
CA LEU A 124 -6.47 -3.69 -1.01
C LEU A 124 -6.14 -5.09 -0.48
N GLY A 125 -4.96 -5.61 -0.79
CA GLY A 125 -4.45 -6.87 -0.25
C GLY A 125 -4.19 -6.86 1.26
N ARG A 126 -4.37 -5.72 1.93
CA ARG A 126 -4.38 -5.60 3.40
C ARG A 126 -5.77 -5.75 4.00
N ALA A 127 -6.81 -5.79 3.18
CA ALA A 127 -8.18 -6.04 3.64
C ALA A 127 -8.40 -7.52 3.96
N GLY A 128 -9.01 -7.77 5.13
CA GLY A 128 -9.22 -9.11 5.67
C GLY A 128 -8.07 -9.60 6.56
N ARG A 129 -8.44 -10.10 7.72
CA ARG A 129 -7.51 -10.69 8.70
C ARG A 129 -7.76 -12.19 8.74
N PRO A 130 -6.91 -13.04 8.13
CA PRO A 130 -7.19 -14.48 7.95
C PRO A 130 -7.54 -15.25 9.23
N GLN A 131 -7.07 -14.75 10.38
CA GLN A 131 -7.32 -15.38 11.68
C GLN A 131 -8.66 -14.98 12.34
N TYR A 132 -9.29 -13.90 11.86
CA TYR A 132 -10.44 -13.28 12.54
C TYR A 132 -11.61 -13.01 11.60
N ASP A 133 -11.36 -12.78 10.32
CA ASP A 133 -12.36 -12.33 9.35
C ASP A 133 -12.61 -13.41 8.29
N ALA A 134 -13.88 -13.69 8.02
CA ALA A 134 -14.26 -14.52 6.89
C ALA A 134 -14.12 -13.76 5.55
N GLU A 135 -14.27 -12.44 5.60
CA GLU A 135 -14.22 -11.53 4.46
C GLU A 135 -13.46 -10.26 4.83
N GLY A 136 -12.87 -9.60 3.85
CA GLY A 136 -12.27 -8.28 3.96
C GLY A 136 -12.98 -7.28 3.06
N GLU A 137 -13.03 -6.02 3.49
CA GLU A 137 -13.66 -4.96 2.74
C GLU A 137 -12.62 -3.96 2.19
N GLY A 138 -12.67 -3.68 0.89
CA GLY A 138 -11.84 -2.69 0.24
C GLY A 138 -12.68 -1.57 -0.37
N ILE A 139 -12.43 -0.33 0.03
CA ILE A 139 -13.12 0.86 -0.45
C ILE A 139 -12.14 1.76 -1.18
N VAL A 140 -12.44 2.10 -2.43
CA VAL A 140 -11.64 3.04 -3.24
C VAL A 140 -12.44 4.31 -3.48
N ILE A 141 -11.96 5.44 -2.95
CA ILE A 141 -12.55 6.76 -3.21
C ILE A 141 -11.78 7.40 -4.35
N THR A 142 -12.43 7.55 -5.50
CA THR A 142 -11.81 8.07 -6.72
C THR A 142 -12.71 9.04 -7.46
N LYS A 143 -12.18 9.66 -8.51
CA LYS A 143 -12.96 10.53 -9.40
C LYS A 143 -13.86 9.69 -10.30
N HIS A 144 -15.00 10.26 -10.68
CA HIS A 144 -15.92 9.59 -11.59
C HIS A 144 -15.27 9.24 -12.95
N SER A 145 -14.36 10.07 -13.44
CA SER A 145 -13.59 9.80 -14.66
C SER A 145 -12.75 8.52 -14.60
N GLU A 146 -12.31 8.14 -13.40
CA GLU A 146 -11.43 6.99 -13.18
C GLU A 146 -12.21 5.69 -12.80
N LEU A 147 -13.53 5.81 -12.63
CA LEU A 147 -14.36 4.69 -12.15
C LEU A 147 -14.20 3.43 -13.00
N GLN A 148 -14.27 3.56 -14.32
CA GLN A 148 -14.15 2.42 -15.24
C GLN A 148 -12.79 1.73 -15.16
N TYR A 149 -11.73 2.52 -14.97
CA TYR A 149 -10.38 1.99 -14.79
C TYR A 149 -10.29 1.12 -13.53
N TYR A 150 -10.76 1.62 -12.38
CA TYR A 150 -10.71 0.87 -11.12
C TYR A 150 -11.66 -0.31 -11.10
N LEU A 151 -12.83 -0.23 -11.72
CA LEU A 151 -13.72 -1.38 -11.90
C LEU A 151 -13.06 -2.49 -12.73
N SER A 152 -12.41 -2.12 -13.84
CA SER A 152 -11.68 -3.07 -14.67
C SER A 152 -10.50 -3.71 -13.93
N LEU A 153 -9.82 -2.93 -13.08
CA LEU A 153 -8.75 -3.44 -12.22
C LEU A 153 -9.26 -4.45 -11.20
N MET A 154 -10.34 -4.12 -10.49
CA MET A 154 -10.93 -4.99 -9.46
C MET A 154 -11.50 -6.28 -10.04
N ASN A 155 -12.03 -6.22 -11.27
CA ASN A 155 -12.51 -7.39 -12.00
C ASN A 155 -11.40 -8.20 -12.68
N GLN A 156 -10.13 -7.91 -12.39
CA GLN A 156 -8.95 -8.56 -12.98
C GLN A 156 -8.90 -8.52 -14.53
N GLN A 157 -9.57 -7.54 -15.12
CA GLN A 157 -9.60 -7.36 -16.58
C GLN A 157 -8.34 -6.67 -17.12
N LEU A 158 -7.59 -6.00 -16.23
CA LEU A 158 -6.33 -5.35 -16.56
C LEU A 158 -5.16 -6.20 -16.05
N PRO A 159 -4.38 -6.81 -16.94
CA PRO A 159 -3.19 -7.52 -16.53
C PRO A 159 -2.14 -6.54 -15.99
N VAL A 160 -1.43 -6.96 -14.96
CA VAL A 160 -0.25 -6.22 -14.49
C VAL A 160 0.85 -6.33 -15.55
N GLU A 161 1.34 -5.18 -16.02
CA GLU A 161 2.40 -5.12 -17.01
C GLU A 161 3.78 -4.99 -16.37
N SER A 162 4.78 -5.64 -16.97
CA SER A 162 6.15 -5.58 -16.48
C SER A 162 6.74 -4.17 -16.69
N GLN A 163 7.38 -3.63 -15.65
CA GLN A 163 8.13 -2.38 -15.70
C GLN A 163 9.62 -2.60 -15.96
N LEU A 164 10.06 -3.85 -16.09
CA LEU A 164 11.47 -4.22 -16.20
C LEU A 164 12.17 -3.54 -17.38
N VAL A 165 11.45 -3.29 -18.51
CA VAL A 165 12.04 -2.62 -19.68
C VAL A 165 12.72 -1.30 -19.34
N LYS A 166 12.10 -0.50 -18.46
CA LYS A 166 12.62 0.81 -18.07
C LYS A 166 13.93 0.73 -17.27
N HIS A 167 14.10 -0.36 -16.55
CA HIS A 167 15.23 -0.60 -15.65
C HIS A 167 16.12 -1.75 -16.12
N LEU A 168 15.88 -2.24 -17.33
CA LEU A 168 16.60 -3.39 -17.86
C LEU A 168 18.13 -3.19 -17.89
N PRO A 169 18.67 -2.04 -18.28
CA PRO A 169 20.13 -1.82 -18.28
C PRO A 169 20.74 -1.96 -16.88
N ASP A 170 20.09 -1.43 -15.85
CA ASP A 170 20.58 -1.48 -14.48
C ASP A 170 20.56 -2.91 -13.91
N HIS A 171 19.45 -3.62 -14.13
CA HIS A 171 19.31 -5.01 -13.71
C HIS A 171 20.29 -5.93 -14.46
N LEU A 172 20.44 -5.73 -15.77
CA LEU A 172 21.38 -6.52 -16.56
C LEU A 172 22.82 -6.25 -16.15
N ASN A 173 23.17 -4.98 -15.87
CA ASN A 173 24.49 -4.62 -15.35
C ASN A 173 24.79 -5.31 -14.00
N ALA A 174 23.78 -5.41 -13.12
CA ALA A 174 23.94 -6.14 -11.85
C ALA A 174 24.22 -7.63 -12.09
N GLU A 175 23.50 -8.27 -13.01
CA GLU A 175 23.72 -9.69 -13.36
C GLU A 175 25.08 -9.95 -14.02
N VAL A 176 25.57 -8.99 -14.82
CA VAL A 176 26.94 -9.03 -15.37
C VAL A 176 27.97 -8.91 -14.24
N ALA A 177 27.78 -8.00 -13.31
CA ALA A 177 28.68 -7.82 -12.16
C ALA A 177 28.70 -9.05 -11.24
N LEU A 178 27.58 -9.75 -11.10
CA LEU A 178 27.46 -11.00 -10.34
C LEU A 178 28.06 -12.22 -11.09
N GLY A 179 28.37 -12.09 -12.41
CA GLY A 179 28.88 -13.17 -13.24
C GLY A 179 27.79 -14.14 -13.72
N THR A 180 26.50 -13.87 -13.49
CA THR A 180 25.37 -14.67 -13.99
C THR A 180 25.24 -14.52 -15.50
N VAL A 181 25.47 -13.32 -16.02
CA VAL A 181 25.43 -12.98 -17.43
C VAL A 181 26.86 -12.65 -17.89
N ARG A 182 27.39 -13.42 -18.84
CA ARG A 182 28.75 -13.27 -19.35
C ARG A 182 28.78 -12.84 -20.82
N ASP A 183 27.70 -13.14 -21.52
CA ASP A 183 27.55 -12.81 -22.94
C ASP A 183 26.08 -12.55 -23.31
N VAL A 184 25.83 -12.24 -24.59
CA VAL A 184 24.49 -11.93 -25.09
C VAL A 184 23.55 -13.14 -25.01
N ARG A 185 24.05 -14.37 -25.10
CA ARG A 185 23.23 -15.57 -24.97
C ARG A 185 22.76 -15.79 -23.55
N ASP A 186 23.68 -15.59 -22.58
CA ASP A 186 23.34 -15.62 -21.15
C ASP A 186 22.28 -14.53 -20.83
N ALA A 187 22.43 -13.33 -21.39
CA ALA A 187 21.48 -12.25 -21.23
C ALA A 187 20.08 -12.60 -21.78
N ALA A 188 20.01 -13.17 -22.98
CA ALA A 188 18.77 -13.60 -23.59
C ALA A 188 18.11 -14.74 -22.79
N ALA A 189 18.90 -15.71 -22.34
CA ALA A 189 18.43 -16.81 -21.50
C ALA A 189 17.90 -16.28 -20.15
N TRP A 190 18.61 -15.35 -19.50
CA TRP A 190 18.16 -14.71 -18.26
C TRP A 190 16.84 -13.97 -18.46
N LEU A 191 16.72 -13.19 -19.54
CA LEU A 191 15.51 -12.47 -19.88
C LEU A 191 14.30 -13.41 -20.07
N ALA A 192 14.49 -14.58 -20.64
CA ALA A 192 13.45 -15.58 -20.87
C ALA A 192 12.80 -16.11 -19.57
N TYR A 193 13.47 -16.01 -18.43
CA TYR A 193 12.93 -16.36 -17.12
C TYR A 193 12.18 -15.21 -16.42
N THR A 194 12.11 -14.02 -17.04
CA THR A 194 11.46 -12.87 -16.43
C THR A 194 9.97 -12.79 -16.78
N TYR A 195 9.23 -12.11 -15.92
CA TYR A 195 7.83 -11.78 -16.20
C TYR A 195 7.68 -10.90 -17.45
N LEU A 196 8.68 -10.06 -17.73
CA LEU A 196 8.74 -9.26 -18.96
C LEU A 196 8.58 -10.12 -20.20
N TYR A 197 9.33 -11.23 -20.29
CA TYR A 197 9.28 -12.13 -21.45
C TYR A 197 7.88 -12.72 -21.64
N VAL A 198 7.27 -13.22 -20.57
CA VAL A 198 5.91 -13.78 -20.63
C VAL A 198 4.89 -12.73 -21.11
N ARG A 199 5.02 -11.49 -20.63
CA ARG A 199 4.13 -10.39 -21.04
C ARG A 199 4.41 -9.94 -22.48
N ALA A 200 5.66 -9.86 -22.89
CA ALA A 200 6.05 -9.51 -24.25
C ALA A 200 5.52 -10.51 -25.30
N LEU A 201 5.47 -11.80 -24.97
CA LEU A 201 4.85 -12.80 -25.82
C LEU A 201 3.32 -12.63 -25.93
N ARG A 202 2.65 -12.21 -24.83
CA ARG A 202 1.19 -12.07 -24.81
C ARG A 202 0.68 -10.72 -25.33
N ALA A 203 1.48 -9.67 -25.23
CA ALA A 203 1.14 -8.32 -25.61
C ALA A 203 2.36 -7.59 -26.23
N PRO A 204 2.91 -8.08 -27.36
CA PRO A 204 4.16 -7.60 -27.92
C PRO A 204 4.12 -6.09 -28.25
N GLU A 205 2.99 -5.59 -28.71
CA GLU A 205 2.82 -4.17 -29.06
C GLU A 205 3.13 -3.23 -27.90
N ARG A 206 2.82 -3.64 -26.64
CA ARG A 206 3.08 -2.83 -25.45
C ARG A 206 4.55 -2.69 -25.10
N TYR A 207 5.38 -3.61 -25.60
CA TYR A 207 6.83 -3.67 -25.36
C TYR A 207 7.65 -3.28 -26.57
N GLY A 208 7.00 -2.67 -27.59
CA GLY A 208 7.69 -2.20 -28.80
C GLY A 208 8.12 -3.32 -29.77
N ALA A 209 7.67 -4.54 -29.53
CA ALA A 209 7.87 -5.63 -30.48
C ALA A 209 6.76 -5.55 -31.53
N ALA A 210 7.13 -5.51 -32.82
CA ALA A 210 6.14 -5.54 -33.90
C ALA A 210 5.36 -6.87 -33.84
N ALA A 211 4.04 -6.78 -33.90
CA ALA A 211 3.18 -7.94 -34.05
C ALA A 211 3.60 -8.67 -35.39
N GLY A 212 4.19 -9.84 -35.26
CA GLY A 212 4.48 -10.69 -36.37
C GLY A 212 5.94 -10.76 -36.82
N ARG A 213 6.73 -11.56 -36.12
CA ARG A 213 7.67 -12.50 -36.76
C ARG A 213 7.50 -13.80 -36.02
N ASP A 214 7.04 -14.78 -36.79
CA ASP A 214 6.87 -16.15 -36.36
C ASP A 214 8.10 -16.62 -35.60
N ALA A 215 7.83 -17.25 -34.46
CA ALA A 215 8.85 -17.97 -33.72
C ALA A 215 9.20 -19.23 -34.57
N ASP A 216 10.31 -19.17 -35.26
CA ASP A 216 11.09 -20.33 -35.66
C ASP A 216 12.21 -20.59 -34.65
#